data_b2330b2e832a3839b7378d44480ebcba
#
_entry.id   b2330b2e832a3839b7378d44480ebcba
#
_cell.length_a   1.000
_cell.length_b   1.000
_cell.length_c   1.000
_cell.angle_alpha   90.00
_cell.angle_beta   90.00
_cell.angle_gamma   90.00
#
_symmetry.space_group_name_H-M   'P 1'
#
loop_
_entity.id
_entity.type
_entity.pdbx_description
1 polymer ?
#
loop_
_entity_poly.entity_id
_entity_poly.type
_entity_poly.pdbx_seq_one_letter_code
_entity_poly.pdbx_strand_id
1 'polypeptide(L)' 'MEFYQLWIEGSTHYYRDLNNALRMGELILREMFADDAEQEEVIDYWWDRWEAYEGDRKIMYVTKEMMED' A
#
# COMPACT_ATOMS: atom_id res chain seq x y z
N MET A 1 -21.09 -1.27 4.55
CA MET A 1 -20.05 -2.25 4.22
C MET A 1 -18.70 -1.55 4.11
N GLU A 2 -17.71 -2.09 4.79
CA GLU A 2 -16.37 -1.52 4.76
C GLU A 2 -15.55 -2.19 3.66
N PHE A 3 -14.69 -1.44 3.02
CA PHE A 3 -13.71 -1.98 2.09
C PHE A 3 -12.47 -1.09 2.11
N TYR A 4 -11.39 -1.60 1.52
CA TYR A 4 -10.11 -0.91 1.49
C TYR A 4 -9.70 -0.68 0.04
N GLN A 5 -9.22 0.51 -0.21
CA GLN A 5 -8.79 0.92 -1.55
C GLN A 5 -7.28 1.04 -1.55
N LEU A 6 -6.63 0.24 -2.38
CA LEU A 6 -5.19 0.32 -2.58
C LEU A 6 -4.94 1.16 -3.83
N TRP A 7 -4.33 2.31 -3.64
CA TRP A 7 -3.96 3.19 -4.74
C TRP A 7 -2.48 2.98 -5.06
N ILE A 8 -2.22 2.71 -6.33
CA ILE A 8 -0.87 2.60 -6.87
C ILE A 8 -0.86 3.54 -8.06
N GLU A 9 0.18 4.32 -8.21
CA GLU A 9 0.30 5.32 -9.27
C GLU A 9 -0.43 4.94 -10.56
N GLY A 10 -1.57 5.59 -10.81
CA GLY A 10 -2.39 5.34 -12.00
C GLY A 10 -3.39 4.19 -11.93
N SER A 11 -3.46 3.46 -10.82
CA SER A 11 -4.36 2.32 -10.65
C SER A 11 -4.98 2.30 -9.28
N THR A 12 -6.18 1.76 -9.17
CA THR A 12 -6.87 1.58 -7.90
C THR A 12 -7.41 0.17 -7.84
N HIS A 13 -7.19 -0.50 -6.71
CA HIS A 13 -7.67 -1.85 -6.47
C HIS A 13 -8.46 -1.90 -5.17
N TYR A 14 -9.45 -2.77 -5.08
CA TYR A 14 -10.36 -2.85 -3.95
C TYR A 14 -10.22 -4.18 -3.22
N TYR A 15 -10.23 -4.12 -1.89
CA TYR A 15 -10.10 -5.28 -1.03
C TYR A 15 -11.08 -5.18 0.13
N ARG A 16 -11.63 -6.32 0.56
CA ARG A 16 -12.49 -6.37 1.74
C ARG A 16 -11.67 -6.50 3.01
N ASP A 17 -10.46 -7.01 2.89
CA ASP A 17 -9.59 -7.31 4.02
C ASP A 17 -8.35 -6.42 3.94
N LEU A 18 -8.09 -5.66 5.01
CA LEU A 18 -6.94 -4.78 5.09
C LEU A 18 -5.63 -5.55 4.92
N ASN A 19 -5.53 -6.72 5.53
CA ASN A 19 -4.33 -7.55 5.42
C ASN A 19 -4.01 -7.87 3.97
N ASN A 20 -5.04 -8.20 3.19
CA ASN A 20 -4.83 -8.52 1.78
C ASN A 20 -4.36 -7.31 0.98
N ALA A 21 -4.92 -6.13 1.28
CA ALA A 21 -4.48 -4.89 0.64
C ALA A 21 -3.02 -4.60 0.97
N LEU A 22 -2.65 -4.70 2.24
CA LEU A 22 -1.28 -4.42 2.68
C LEU A 22 -0.28 -5.45 2.16
N ARG A 23 -0.70 -6.73 2.10
CA ARG A 23 0.16 -7.77 1.54
C ARG A 23 0.46 -7.54 0.06
N MET A 24 -0.57 -7.17 -0.69
CA MET A 24 -0.38 -6.88 -2.10
C MET A 24 0.58 -5.70 -2.26
N GLY A 25 0.40 -4.66 -1.45
CA GLY A 25 1.30 -3.51 -1.44
C GLY A 25 2.73 -3.92 -1.12
N GLU A 26 2.92 -4.79 -0.13
CA GLU A 26 4.26 -5.26 0.23
C GLU A 26 4.92 -5.99 -0.94
N LEU A 27 4.18 -6.86 -1.64
CA LEU A 27 4.73 -7.58 -2.79
C LEU A 27 5.21 -6.62 -3.87
N ILE A 28 4.43 -5.58 -4.12
CA ILE A 28 4.79 -4.56 -5.11
C ILE A 28 6.03 -3.79 -4.65
N LEU A 29 6.08 -3.41 -3.38
CA LEU A 29 7.22 -2.67 -2.84
C LEU A 29 8.49 -3.51 -2.86
N ARG A 30 8.40 -4.82 -2.63
CA ARG A 30 9.57 -5.69 -2.69
C ARG A 30 10.15 -5.75 -4.11
N GLU A 31 9.30 -5.64 -5.12
CA GLU A 31 9.78 -5.57 -6.50
C GLU A 31 10.37 -4.20 -6.82
N MET A 32 9.67 -3.13 -6.41
CA MET A 32 10.11 -1.77 -6.70
C MET A 32 11.44 -1.43 -6.03
N PHE A 33 11.64 -1.92 -4.81
CA PHE A 33 12.84 -1.67 -4.02
C PHE A 33 13.74 -2.91 -3.94
N ALA A 34 13.69 -3.77 -4.96
CA ALA A 34 14.56 -4.94 -5.02
C ALA A 34 16.02 -4.49 -4.97
N ASP A 35 16.81 -5.15 -4.13
CA ASP A 35 18.23 -4.83 -3.93
C ASP A 35 18.50 -3.44 -3.35
N ASP A 36 17.46 -2.78 -2.85
CA ASP A 36 17.60 -1.46 -2.21
C ASP A 36 17.82 -1.69 -0.70
N ALA A 37 18.80 -1.00 -0.15
CA ALA A 37 19.12 -1.10 1.27
C ALA A 37 17.97 -0.61 2.16
N GLU A 38 17.07 0.23 1.62
CA GLU A 38 15.95 0.78 2.36
C GLU A 38 14.68 -0.05 2.28
N GLN A 39 14.71 -1.17 1.56
CA GLN A 39 13.51 -2.00 1.34
C GLN A 39 12.76 -2.33 2.63
N GLU A 40 13.46 -2.80 3.66
CA GLU A 40 12.80 -3.19 4.90
C GLU A 40 12.20 -1.99 5.63
N GLU A 41 12.83 -0.84 5.58
CA GLU A 41 12.29 0.37 6.19
C GLU A 41 11.02 0.82 5.47
N VAL A 42 11.02 0.74 4.15
CA VAL A 42 9.85 1.09 3.33
C VAL A 42 8.68 0.17 3.67
N ILE A 43 8.95 -1.12 3.80
CA ILE A 43 7.91 -2.11 4.11
C ILE A 43 7.38 -1.93 5.53
N ASP A 44 8.25 -1.67 6.51
CA ASP A 44 7.83 -1.43 7.88
C ASP A 44 6.93 -0.19 7.95
N TYR A 45 7.31 0.87 7.25
CA TYR A 45 6.52 2.09 7.20
C TYR A 45 5.15 1.82 6.54
N TRP A 46 5.16 1.01 5.49
CA TRP A 46 3.94 0.62 4.79
C TRP A 46 2.92 -0.06 5.73
N TRP A 47 3.37 -1.02 6.50
CA TRP A 47 2.50 -1.72 7.44
C TRP A 47 2.02 -0.83 8.58
N ASP A 48 2.85 0.13 8.99
CA ASP A 48 2.53 1.02 10.09
C ASP A 48 1.59 2.16 9.65
N ARG A 49 1.85 2.74 8.49
CA ARG A 49 1.15 3.95 8.05
C ARG A 49 0.27 3.79 6.83
N TRP A 50 0.31 2.65 6.18
CA TRP A 50 -0.43 2.36 4.95
C TRP A 50 -0.07 3.31 3.81
N GLU A 51 1.16 3.75 3.79
CA GLU A 51 1.70 4.66 2.79
C GLU A 51 3.09 4.23 2.38
N ALA A 52 3.47 4.54 1.14
CA ALA A 52 4.83 4.33 0.68
C ALA A 52 5.27 5.52 -0.15
N TYR A 53 6.52 5.89 0.00
CA TYR A 53 7.12 7.03 -0.67
C TYR A 53 8.38 6.62 -1.42
N GLU A 54 8.65 7.35 -2.51
CA GLU A 54 9.93 7.31 -3.18
C GLU A 54 10.47 8.74 -3.09
N GLY A 55 11.40 8.96 -2.18
CA GLY A 55 11.81 10.31 -1.84
C GLY A 55 10.66 11.05 -1.21
N ASP A 56 10.26 12.16 -1.78
CA ASP A 56 9.16 12.99 -1.29
C ASP A 56 7.82 12.67 -1.96
N ARG A 57 7.82 11.74 -2.90
CA ARG A 57 6.63 11.42 -3.68
C ARG A 57 5.90 10.21 -3.11
N LYS A 58 4.63 10.39 -2.79
CA LYS A 58 3.78 9.28 -2.36
C LYS A 58 3.44 8.44 -3.58
N ILE A 59 3.86 7.17 -3.58
CA ILE A 59 3.68 6.28 -4.72
C ILE A 59 2.56 5.27 -4.53
N MET A 60 2.17 5.03 -3.28
CA MET A 60 1.17 4.01 -2.97
C MET A 60 0.55 4.30 -1.60
N TYR A 61 -0.73 4.03 -1.46
CA TYR A 61 -1.38 4.14 -0.15
C TYR A 61 -2.68 3.32 -0.11
N VAL A 62 -3.15 3.05 1.11
CA VAL A 62 -4.42 2.38 1.34
C VAL A 62 -5.33 3.31 2.13
N THR A 63 -6.59 3.38 1.73
CA THR A 63 -7.62 4.11 2.48
C THR A 63 -8.73 3.14 2.87
N LYS A 64 -9.37 3.43 3.98
CA LYS A 64 -10.54 2.69 4.43
C LYS A 64 -11.78 3.46 3.98
N GLU A 65 -12.65 2.77 3.28
CA GLU A 65 -13.87 3.37 2.74
C GLU A 65 -15.09 2.68 3.30
N MET A 66 -16.19 3.42 3.38
CA MET A 66 -17.49 2.91 3.81
C MET A 66 -18.47 3.04 2.67
N MET A 67 -19.13 1.94 2.35
CA MET A 67 -20.19 1.95 1.36
C MET A 67 -21.53 1.93 2.09
N GLU A 68 -22.39 2.88 1.77
CA GLU A 68 -23.75 2.90 2.31
C GLU A 68 -24.61 1.90 1.55
N ASP A 69 -25.41 1.17 2.28
CA ASP A 69 -26.36 0.23 1.69
C ASP A 69 -27.62 0.95 1.21
#